data_8e4d63306a5054842d4eab89ab86ad88
#
_entry.id   8e4d63306a5054842d4eab89ab86ad88
#
_cell.length_a   1.000
_cell.length_b   1.000
_cell.length_c   1.000
_cell.angle_alpha   90.00
_cell.angle_beta   90.00
_cell.angle_gamma   90.00
#
_symmetry.space_group_name_H-M   'P 1'
#
loop_
_entity.id
_entity.type
_entity.pdbx_description
1 polymer ?
#
loop_
_entity_poly.entity_id
_entity_poly.type
_entity_poly.pdbx_seq_one_letter_code
_entity_poly.pdbx_strand_id
1 'polypeptide(L)'
;MTRFTSLTPWLAAAAVALCVQFPAQAAQERFTLNIPGVSDDRLFTAAAASDAPGCGGHNVSPALNWNAGPAGTLSYAIVMHDPDGQKGQGVDHWVHYGIKAGTHQIAAGVGAKSALEGVGGTNSKGTTGYVGPCPPVGDSAHHYIIQLFALDLAPDALPAGLTRTQLLEKIKGHVLRNSSVVRRYHR
;
A
#
# COMPACT_ATOMS: atom_id res chain seq x y z
N MET A 1 47.42 -76.31 35.70
CA MET A 1 47.15 -74.89 35.99
C MET A 1 46.80 -74.19 34.67
N THR A 2 45.50 -74.14 34.34
CA THR A 2 44.98 -73.56 33.08
C THR A 2 44.31 -72.24 33.39
N ARG A 3 44.81 -71.17 32.83
CA ARG A 3 44.21 -69.83 32.95
C ARG A 3 43.19 -69.59 31.82
N PHE A 4 41.97 -69.34 32.20
CA PHE A 4 40.90 -68.85 31.27
C PHE A 4 40.98 -67.30 31.19
N THR A 5 41.20 -66.84 30.00
CA THR A 5 41.08 -65.37 29.69
C THR A 5 39.67 -65.13 29.16
N SER A 6 38.91 -64.35 29.88
CA SER A 6 37.57 -63.88 29.44
C SER A 6 37.70 -62.70 28.49
N LEU A 7 37.19 -62.83 27.25
CA LEU A 7 37.01 -61.74 26.28
C LEU A 7 35.62 -61.11 26.48
N THR A 8 35.58 -59.90 26.90
CA THR A 8 34.36 -59.02 26.93
C THR A 8 34.16 -58.38 25.58
N PRO A 9 32.99 -58.47 24.93
CA PRO A 9 32.72 -57.79 23.71
C PRO A 9 32.26 -56.35 24.03
N TRP A 10 32.92 -55.34 23.42
CA TRP A 10 32.49 -53.95 23.43
C TRP A 10 31.37 -53.76 22.42
N LEU A 11 30.14 -53.48 22.88
CA LEU A 11 29.02 -53.04 22.05
C LEU A 11 29.18 -51.54 21.77
N ALA A 12 29.58 -51.18 20.54
CA ALA A 12 29.56 -49.82 20.07
C ALA A 12 28.11 -49.41 19.71
N ALA A 13 27.50 -48.58 20.52
CA ALA A 13 26.19 -47.98 20.22
C ALA A 13 26.41 -46.84 19.23
N ALA A 14 25.99 -47.00 17.96
CA ALA A 14 25.96 -45.94 16.98
C ALA A 14 24.73 -45.07 17.24
N ALA A 15 24.92 -43.84 17.73
CA ALA A 15 23.89 -42.83 17.85
C ALA A 15 23.61 -42.23 16.47
N VAL A 16 22.46 -42.57 15.88
CA VAL A 16 21.96 -41.91 14.65
C VAL A 16 21.35 -40.57 15.05
N ALA A 17 22.09 -39.49 14.78
CA ALA A 17 21.54 -38.14 14.93
C ALA A 17 20.55 -37.83 13.78
N LEU A 18 19.26 -37.84 14.08
CA LEU A 18 18.24 -37.32 13.15
C LEU A 18 18.39 -35.80 13.07
N CYS A 19 18.97 -35.29 11.98
CA CYS A 19 18.92 -33.89 11.64
C CYS A 19 17.51 -33.54 11.17
N VAL A 20 16.69 -32.99 12.05
CA VAL A 20 15.39 -32.39 11.67
C VAL A 20 15.69 -31.12 10.91
N GLN A 21 15.56 -31.17 9.60
CA GLN A 21 15.66 -29.96 8.75
C GLN A 21 14.34 -29.21 8.86
N PHE A 22 14.35 -28.09 9.59
CA PHE A 22 13.25 -27.12 9.53
C PHE A 22 13.32 -26.44 8.16
N PRO A 23 12.20 -26.38 7.39
CA PRO A 23 12.20 -25.60 6.16
C PRO A 23 12.50 -24.16 6.51
N ALA A 24 13.52 -23.57 5.88
CA ALA A 24 13.82 -22.16 5.98
C ALA A 24 12.57 -21.38 5.50
N GLN A 25 11.87 -20.75 6.42
CA GLN A 25 10.72 -19.90 6.10
C GLN A 25 11.28 -18.73 5.30
N ALA A 26 11.01 -18.72 3.99
CA ALA A 26 11.39 -17.59 3.14
C ALA A 26 10.83 -16.31 3.77
N ALA A 27 11.69 -15.36 4.09
CA ALA A 27 11.26 -14.08 4.65
C ALA A 27 10.25 -13.48 3.67
N GLN A 28 9.01 -13.32 4.12
CA GLN A 28 7.95 -12.76 3.29
C GLN A 28 8.34 -11.34 2.91
N GLU A 29 8.52 -11.10 1.62
CA GLU A 29 8.94 -9.79 1.11
C GLU A 29 7.98 -8.70 1.59
N ARG A 30 8.53 -7.58 2.05
CA ARG A 30 7.73 -6.48 2.58
C ARG A 30 6.92 -5.85 1.44
N PHE A 31 5.61 -5.75 1.60
CA PHE A 31 4.76 -5.02 0.67
C PHE A 31 5.06 -3.52 0.78
N THR A 32 5.47 -2.88 -0.32
CA THR A 32 5.97 -1.49 -0.35
C THR A 32 5.25 -0.68 -1.39
N LEU A 33 4.92 0.58 -1.05
CA LEU A 33 4.42 1.62 -1.94
C LEU A 33 5.46 2.73 -2.05
N ASN A 34 5.74 3.21 -3.26
CA ASN A 34 6.70 4.28 -3.51
C ASN A 34 6.12 5.34 -4.46
N ILE A 35 6.61 6.57 -4.34
CA ILE A 35 6.38 7.67 -5.28
C ILE A 35 7.72 7.92 -5.99
N PRO A 36 7.93 7.44 -7.22
CA PRO A 36 9.19 7.62 -7.93
C PRO A 36 9.44 9.09 -8.27
N GLY A 37 10.72 9.49 -8.27
CA GLY A 37 11.14 10.84 -8.68
C GLY A 37 10.85 11.96 -7.67
N VAL A 38 10.36 11.62 -6.49
CA VAL A 38 10.18 12.59 -5.39
C VAL A 38 11.29 12.36 -4.37
N SER A 39 12.01 13.44 -4.05
CA SER A 39 13.10 13.43 -3.05
C SER A 39 12.59 13.05 -1.65
N ASP A 40 13.51 12.65 -0.78
CA ASP A 40 13.21 12.23 0.59
C ASP A 40 12.72 13.36 1.51
N ASP A 41 12.70 14.62 1.07
CA ASP A 41 12.13 15.77 1.80
C ASP A 41 10.62 15.65 2.04
N ARG A 42 9.99 14.66 1.37
CA ARG A 42 8.58 14.32 1.52
C ARG A 42 7.60 15.43 1.15
N LEU A 43 8.01 16.42 0.37
CA LEU A 43 7.11 17.43 -0.15
C LEU A 43 6.51 17.00 -1.49
N PHE A 44 5.24 17.34 -1.71
CA PHE A 44 4.66 17.33 -3.04
C PHE A 44 5.19 18.49 -3.87
N THR A 45 5.33 18.26 -5.17
CA THR A 45 5.61 19.33 -6.13
C THR A 45 4.37 20.21 -6.34
N ALA A 46 4.56 21.44 -6.77
CA ALA A 46 3.44 22.32 -7.16
C ALA A 46 2.57 21.68 -8.26
N ALA A 47 3.15 20.88 -9.16
CA ALA A 47 2.38 20.14 -10.18
C ALA A 47 1.31 19.23 -9.59
N ALA A 48 1.56 18.63 -8.42
CA ALA A 48 0.59 17.75 -7.75
C ALA A 48 -0.53 18.54 -7.05
N ALA A 49 -0.34 19.81 -6.72
CA ALA A 49 -1.37 20.63 -6.09
C ALA A 49 -2.59 20.82 -7.01
N SER A 50 -3.72 21.16 -6.42
CA SER A 50 -4.97 21.39 -7.13
C SER A 50 -4.84 22.52 -8.15
N ASP A 51 -5.49 22.37 -9.31
CA ASP A 51 -5.65 23.37 -10.35
C ASP A 51 -6.84 24.32 -10.10
N ALA A 52 -7.54 24.16 -8.99
CA ALA A 52 -8.62 25.07 -8.61
C ALA A 52 -8.10 26.50 -8.42
N PRO A 53 -8.92 27.53 -8.69
CA PRO A 53 -8.54 28.93 -8.52
C PRO A 53 -7.90 29.21 -7.16
N GLY A 54 -6.72 29.84 -7.18
CA GLY A 54 -5.97 30.14 -5.96
C GLY A 54 -5.11 29.01 -5.40
N CYS A 55 -5.18 27.77 -5.92
CA CYS A 55 -4.35 26.66 -5.45
C CYS A 55 -2.96 26.61 -6.11
N GLY A 56 -2.83 27.13 -7.33
CA GLY A 56 -1.54 27.30 -8.02
C GLY A 56 -0.90 26.02 -8.56
N GLY A 57 -1.63 24.92 -8.60
CA GLY A 57 -1.15 23.63 -9.07
C GLY A 57 -1.67 23.25 -10.46
N HIS A 58 -1.37 22.00 -10.87
CA HIS A 58 -1.80 21.44 -12.16
C HIS A 58 -2.64 20.17 -12.00
N ASN A 59 -3.00 19.81 -10.77
CA ASN A 59 -3.77 18.61 -10.42
C ASN A 59 -3.20 17.30 -11.01
N VAL A 60 -1.87 17.20 -11.11
CA VAL A 60 -1.17 16.02 -11.61
C VAL A 60 -1.05 14.99 -10.48
N SER A 61 -1.80 13.89 -10.54
CA SER A 61 -1.65 12.83 -9.56
C SER A 61 -0.22 12.28 -9.55
N PRO A 62 0.34 11.92 -8.39
CA PRO A 62 1.68 11.36 -8.34
C PRO A 62 1.75 10.03 -9.10
N ALA A 63 2.92 9.73 -9.68
CA ALA A 63 3.22 8.36 -10.07
C ALA A 63 3.35 7.49 -8.82
N LEU A 64 2.84 6.27 -8.90
CA LEU A 64 2.94 5.28 -7.82
C LEU A 64 3.53 4.00 -8.37
N ASN A 65 4.36 3.32 -7.60
CA ASN A 65 4.77 1.95 -7.86
C ASN A 65 4.81 1.12 -6.59
N TRP A 66 4.62 -0.18 -6.73
CA TRP A 66 4.63 -1.13 -5.62
C TRP A 66 5.06 -2.52 -6.09
N ASN A 67 5.57 -3.33 -5.17
CA ASN A 67 5.81 -4.74 -5.44
C ASN A 67 4.53 -5.56 -5.34
N ALA A 68 4.55 -6.81 -5.82
CA ALA A 68 3.41 -7.70 -5.74
C ALA A 68 2.89 -7.84 -4.30
N GLY A 69 1.57 -7.86 -4.15
CA GLY A 69 0.94 -8.20 -2.88
C GLY A 69 1.20 -9.66 -2.49
N PRO A 70 0.86 -10.06 -1.27
CA PRO A 70 0.99 -11.45 -0.83
C PRO A 70 0.15 -12.40 -1.69
N ALA A 71 0.44 -13.70 -1.58
CA ALA A 71 -0.35 -14.73 -2.25
C ALA A 71 -1.84 -14.58 -1.92
N GLY A 72 -2.70 -14.75 -2.92
CA GLY A 72 -4.14 -14.53 -2.80
C GLY A 72 -4.60 -13.10 -3.14
N THR A 73 -3.69 -12.17 -3.46
CA THR A 73 -4.08 -10.84 -3.92
C THR A 73 -4.78 -10.93 -5.27
N LEU A 74 -6.01 -10.42 -5.35
CA LEU A 74 -6.83 -10.35 -6.55
C LEU A 74 -6.95 -8.92 -7.10
N SER A 75 -6.94 -7.92 -6.21
CA SER A 75 -6.99 -6.51 -6.59
C SER A 75 -6.27 -5.62 -5.59
N TYR A 76 -6.12 -4.34 -5.98
CA TYR A 76 -5.64 -3.27 -5.10
C TYR A 76 -6.65 -2.15 -4.98
N ALA A 77 -6.57 -1.43 -3.85
CA ALA A 77 -7.25 -0.17 -3.63
C ALA A 77 -6.28 0.91 -3.16
N ILE A 78 -6.49 2.15 -3.60
CA ILE A 78 -5.71 3.33 -3.24
C ILE A 78 -6.64 4.34 -2.60
N VAL A 79 -6.21 4.92 -1.49
CA VAL A 79 -6.83 6.12 -0.92
C VAL A 79 -5.75 7.15 -0.62
N MET A 80 -6.06 8.44 -0.83
CA MET A 80 -5.25 9.56 -0.37
C MET A 80 -6.09 10.43 0.55
N HIS A 81 -5.64 10.58 1.77
CA HIS A 81 -6.32 11.28 2.84
C HIS A 81 -5.41 12.34 3.47
N ASP A 82 -5.96 13.52 3.71
CA ASP A 82 -5.35 14.62 4.46
C ASP A 82 -6.06 14.75 5.81
N PRO A 83 -5.48 14.30 6.92
CA PRO A 83 -6.10 14.42 8.24
C PRO A 83 -6.15 15.84 8.77
N ASP A 84 -5.30 16.73 8.28
CA ASP A 84 -5.21 18.14 8.75
C ASP A 84 -6.29 19.02 8.10
N GLY A 85 -6.83 18.56 6.97
CA GLY A 85 -7.85 19.29 6.20
C GLY A 85 -9.14 19.53 7.00
N GLN A 86 -9.90 20.58 6.61
CA GLN A 86 -11.15 20.97 7.29
C GLN A 86 -11.00 21.14 8.82
N LYS A 87 -9.91 21.75 9.26
CA LYS A 87 -9.61 21.94 10.68
C LYS A 87 -9.49 20.63 11.47
N GLY A 88 -8.85 19.63 10.88
CA GLY A 88 -8.63 18.32 11.49
C GLY A 88 -9.78 17.31 11.33
N GLN A 89 -10.82 17.65 10.56
CA GLN A 89 -11.90 16.70 10.26
C GLN A 89 -11.55 15.77 9.09
N GLY A 90 -10.53 16.13 8.31
CA GLY A 90 -9.99 15.36 7.21
C GLY A 90 -10.61 15.65 5.86
N VAL A 91 -9.82 15.43 4.83
CA VAL A 91 -10.22 15.55 3.41
C VAL A 91 -9.72 14.31 2.65
N ASP A 92 -10.64 13.65 1.93
CA ASP A 92 -10.30 12.55 1.04
C ASP A 92 -10.04 13.11 -0.35
N HIS A 93 -8.78 12.98 -0.80
CA HIS A 93 -8.29 13.52 -2.07
C HIS A 93 -8.43 12.55 -3.23
N TRP A 94 -8.34 11.25 -2.95
CA TRP A 94 -8.41 10.21 -3.96
C TRP A 94 -8.92 8.92 -3.36
N VAL A 95 -9.92 8.31 -4.01
CA VAL A 95 -10.44 6.97 -3.67
C VAL A 95 -10.52 6.20 -4.98
N HIS A 96 -9.80 5.07 -5.08
CA HIS A 96 -9.76 4.25 -6.28
C HIS A 96 -9.52 2.79 -5.91
N TYR A 97 -10.23 1.86 -6.53
CA TYR A 97 -10.17 0.43 -6.16
C TYR A 97 -10.46 -0.46 -7.37
N GLY A 98 -10.38 -1.77 -7.20
CA GLY A 98 -10.54 -2.72 -8.29
C GLY A 98 -9.39 -2.71 -9.29
N ILE A 99 -8.21 -2.22 -8.90
CA ILE A 99 -7.00 -2.29 -9.70
C ILE A 99 -6.55 -3.76 -9.71
N LYS A 100 -6.33 -4.35 -10.91
CA LYS A 100 -5.97 -5.77 -11.03
C LYS A 100 -4.65 -6.12 -10.35
N ALA A 101 -4.54 -7.34 -9.83
CA ALA A 101 -3.34 -7.84 -9.14
C ALA A 101 -2.05 -7.76 -9.97
N GLY A 102 -2.13 -7.82 -11.30
CA GLY A 102 -0.98 -7.69 -12.20
C GLY A 102 -0.50 -6.25 -12.42
N THR A 103 -1.21 -5.25 -11.92
CA THR A 103 -0.83 -3.84 -12.04
C THR A 103 0.03 -3.45 -10.85
N HIS A 104 1.24 -2.95 -11.11
CA HIS A 104 2.20 -2.58 -10.07
C HIS A 104 2.69 -1.14 -10.17
N GLN A 105 2.08 -0.35 -11.06
CA GLN A 105 2.43 1.06 -11.23
C GLN A 105 1.27 1.86 -11.79
N ILE A 106 1.24 3.14 -11.47
CA ILE A 106 0.36 4.16 -12.03
C ILE A 106 1.23 5.32 -12.47
N ALA A 107 1.08 5.76 -13.71
CA ALA A 107 1.80 6.92 -14.22
C ALA A 107 1.29 8.23 -13.59
N ALA A 108 2.15 9.26 -13.53
CA ALA A 108 1.74 10.57 -13.09
C ALA A 108 0.60 11.14 -13.96
N GLY A 109 -0.36 11.82 -13.34
CA GLY A 109 -1.48 12.47 -14.00
C GLY A 109 -2.63 11.56 -14.41
N VAL A 110 -2.48 10.24 -14.35
CA VAL A 110 -3.53 9.28 -14.75
C VAL A 110 -4.70 9.29 -13.76
N GLY A 111 -4.43 9.46 -12.47
CA GLY A 111 -5.47 9.45 -11.42
C GLY A 111 -6.46 10.62 -11.50
N ALA A 112 -6.09 11.74 -12.12
CA ALA A 112 -6.96 12.90 -12.30
C ALA A 112 -7.86 12.82 -13.56
N LYS A 113 -7.56 11.92 -14.50
CA LYS A 113 -8.16 11.89 -15.86
C LYS A 113 -8.85 10.56 -16.17
N SER A 114 -9.57 9.97 -15.29
CA SER A 114 -10.46 8.79 -15.53
C SER A 114 -9.91 7.63 -16.41
N ALA A 115 -8.64 7.61 -16.76
CA ALA A 115 -8.03 6.57 -17.60
C ALA A 115 -7.38 5.44 -16.76
N LEU A 116 -7.51 5.51 -15.43
CA LEU A 116 -6.97 4.50 -14.54
C LEU A 116 -7.85 3.26 -14.54
N GLU A 117 -7.24 2.10 -14.73
CA GLU A 117 -7.89 0.81 -14.58
C GLU A 117 -8.49 0.66 -13.18
N GLY A 118 -9.71 0.12 -13.10
CA GLY A 118 -10.44 -0.05 -11.86
C GLY A 118 -11.64 0.89 -11.76
N VAL A 119 -12.02 1.21 -10.53
CA VAL A 119 -13.25 1.94 -10.21
C VAL A 119 -12.91 3.20 -9.40
N GLY A 120 -13.39 4.35 -9.87
CA GLY A 120 -13.30 5.60 -9.12
C GLY A 120 -14.31 5.64 -7.98
N GLY A 121 -13.82 5.90 -6.76
CA GLY A 121 -14.64 6.25 -5.61
C GLY A 121 -14.86 7.75 -5.52
N THR A 122 -15.68 8.17 -4.57
CA THR A 122 -16.06 9.58 -4.35
C THR A 122 -15.11 10.22 -3.33
N ASN A 123 -14.43 11.29 -3.73
CA ASN A 123 -13.59 12.12 -2.87
C ASN A 123 -14.40 13.18 -2.11
N SER A 124 -13.79 13.96 -1.24
CA SER A 124 -14.47 15.00 -0.44
C SER A 124 -15.04 16.17 -1.25
N LYS A 125 -14.71 16.29 -2.55
CA LYS A 125 -15.33 17.22 -3.48
C LYS A 125 -16.62 16.68 -4.12
N GLY A 126 -17.00 15.44 -3.83
CA GLY A 126 -18.14 14.76 -4.47
C GLY A 126 -17.84 14.31 -5.90
N THR A 127 -16.58 14.27 -6.30
CA THR A 127 -16.14 13.82 -7.64
C THR A 127 -15.32 12.55 -7.56
N THR A 128 -15.10 11.90 -8.70
CA THR A 128 -14.19 10.77 -8.81
C THR A 128 -12.80 11.25 -9.25
N GLY A 129 -11.77 10.43 -8.95
CA GLY A 129 -10.39 10.71 -9.32
C GLY A 129 -9.62 11.52 -8.29
N TYR A 130 -8.40 11.86 -8.67
CA TYR A 130 -7.46 12.61 -7.84
C TYR A 130 -7.82 14.08 -7.81
N VAL A 131 -7.81 14.66 -6.61
CA VAL A 131 -7.84 16.12 -6.36
C VAL A 131 -6.61 16.47 -5.54
N GLY A 132 -5.78 17.36 -6.07
CA GLY A 132 -4.51 17.73 -5.46
C GLY A 132 -4.65 18.54 -4.17
N PRO A 133 -3.54 18.64 -3.39
CA PRO A 133 -3.43 19.52 -2.24
C PRO A 133 -3.83 20.98 -2.52
N CYS A 134 -4.54 21.59 -1.60
CA CYS A 134 -4.79 23.04 -1.58
C CYS A 134 -5.07 23.51 -0.14
N PRO A 135 -4.07 23.41 0.76
CA PRO A 135 -4.26 23.89 2.12
C PRO A 135 -4.42 25.41 2.15
N PRO A 136 -5.03 26.00 3.18
CA PRO A 136 -5.09 27.45 3.34
C PRO A 136 -3.69 28.09 3.32
N VAL A 137 -3.59 29.30 2.79
CA VAL A 137 -2.32 30.06 2.82
C VAL A 137 -1.95 30.38 4.25
N GLY A 138 -0.71 30.08 4.63
CA GLY A 138 -0.19 30.36 5.98
C GLY A 138 -0.42 29.23 6.99
N ASP A 139 -1.16 28.19 6.64
CA ASP A 139 -1.24 27.00 7.48
C ASP A 139 0.09 26.25 7.50
N SER A 140 0.31 25.51 8.58
CA SER A 140 1.39 24.50 8.62
C SER A 140 1.22 23.50 7.49
N ALA A 141 2.33 22.88 7.07
CA ALA A 141 2.27 21.86 6.02
C ALA A 141 1.34 20.71 6.40
N HIS A 142 0.30 20.48 5.60
CA HIS A 142 -0.61 19.36 5.75
C HIS A 142 0.06 18.04 5.37
N HIS A 143 -0.45 16.93 5.91
CA HIS A 143 0.02 15.58 5.63
C HIS A 143 -0.95 14.86 4.69
N TYR A 144 -0.42 14.36 3.58
CA TYR A 144 -1.19 13.61 2.59
C TYR A 144 -0.74 12.16 2.65
N ILE A 145 -1.58 11.31 3.23
CA ILE A 145 -1.31 9.89 3.43
C ILE A 145 -1.88 9.13 2.24
N ILE A 146 -1.01 8.55 1.40
CA ILE A 146 -1.43 7.64 0.34
C ILE A 146 -1.28 6.23 0.86
N GLN A 147 -2.38 5.48 0.89
CA GLN A 147 -2.45 4.09 1.32
C GLN A 147 -2.78 3.19 0.12
N LEU A 148 -2.09 2.08 0.03
CA LEU A 148 -2.34 0.99 -0.91
C LEU A 148 -2.73 -0.26 -0.13
N PHE A 149 -3.84 -0.88 -0.50
CA PHE A 149 -4.35 -2.12 0.08
C PHE A 149 -4.28 -3.22 -0.96
N ALA A 150 -3.69 -4.37 -0.61
CA ALA A 150 -3.77 -5.61 -1.36
C ALA A 150 -4.97 -6.41 -0.83
N LEU A 151 -5.90 -6.76 -1.73
CA LEU A 151 -7.20 -7.34 -1.39
C LEU A 151 -7.37 -8.73 -2.00
N ASP A 152 -8.08 -9.61 -1.30
CA ASP A 152 -8.57 -10.89 -1.81
C ASP A 152 -9.97 -10.76 -2.50
N LEU A 153 -10.38 -9.54 -2.82
CA LEU A 153 -11.58 -9.23 -3.59
C LEU A 153 -11.27 -9.14 -5.08
N ALA A 154 -12.14 -9.69 -5.92
CA ALA A 154 -12.05 -9.53 -7.37
C ALA A 154 -12.16 -8.03 -7.77
N PRO A 155 -11.56 -7.60 -8.91
CA PRO A 155 -11.57 -6.20 -9.31
C PRO A 155 -12.96 -5.55 -9.46
N ASP A 156 -13.97 -6.35 -9.77
CA ASP A 156 -15.37 -5.96 -9.97
C ASP A 156 -16.28 -6.24 -8.76
N ALA A 157 -15.72 -6.68 -7.64
CA ALA A 157 -16.50 -7.06 -6.45
C ALA A 157 -17.21 -5.89 -5.76
N LEU A 158 -16.74 -4.66 -5.96
CA LEU A 158 -17.24 -3.47 -5.26
C LEU A 158 -17.98 -2.53 -6.22
N PRO A 159 -19.11 -1.94 -5.78
CA PRO A 159 -19.85 -0.98 -6.60
C PRO A 159 -19.05 0.33 -6.79
N ALA A 160 -19.34 1.07 -7.86
CA ALA A 160 -18.73 2.37 -8.13
C ALA A 160 -19.18 3.45 -7.10
N GLY A 161 -18.36 4.50 -6.95
CA GLY A 161 -18.71 5.70 -6.20
C GLY A 161 -18.61 5.60 -4.69
N LEU A 162 -17.99 4.56 -4.12
CA LEU A 162 -17.80 4.47 -2.68
C LEU A 162 -16.94 5.63 -2.17
N THR A 163 -17.33 6.25 -1.07
CA THR A 163 -16.47 7.12 -0.29
C THR A 163 -15.37 6.31 0.40
N ARG A 164 -14.30 6.98 0.89
CA ARG A 164 -13.26 6.30 1.66
C ARG A 164 -13.83 5.50 2.84
N THR A 165 -14.73 6.08 3.62
CA THR A 165 -15.36 5.39 4.76
C THR A 165 -16.10 4.13 4.33
N GLN A 166 -16.91 4.23 3.26
CA GLN A 166 -17.65 3.08 2.72
C GLN A 166 -16.71 2.01 2.15
N LEU A 167 -15.64 2.43 1.45
CA LEU A 167 -14.63 1.51 0.94
C LEU A 167 -13.97 0.74 2.09
N LEU A 168 -13.47 1.46 3.09
CA LEU A 168 -12.77 0.84 4.24
C LEU A 168 -13.68 -0.15 4.99
N GLU A 169 -14.97 0.14 5.13
CA GLU A 169 -15.91 -0.80 5.74
C GLU A 169 -16.12 -2.05 4.88
N LYS A 170 -16.22 -1.89 3.54
CA LYS A 170 -16.45 -3.01 2.63
C LYS A 170 -15.21 -3.92 2.47
N ILE A 171 -14.00 -3.39 2.57
CA ILE A 171 -12.78 -4.19 2.49
C ILE A 171 -12.34 -4.77 3.84
N LYS A 172 -13.07 -4.49 4.92
CA LYS A 172 -12.79 -5.04 6.25
C LYS A 172 -12.85 -6.57 6.21
N GLY A 173 -11.75 -7.21 6.64
CA GLY A 173 -11.61 -8.68 6.57
C GLY A 173 -11.05 -9.19 5.23
N HIS A 174 -10.93 -8.34 4.22
CA HIS A 174 -10.42 -8.65 2.88
C HIS A 174 -9.04 -8.04 2.58
N VAL A 175 -8.46 -7.33 3.55
CA VAL A 175 -7.12 -6.73 3.40
C VAL A 175 -6.06 -7.76 3.77
N LEU A 176 -5.31 -8.22 2.78
CA LEU A 176 -4.18 -9.14 2.97
C LEU A 176 -2.94 -8.40 3.47
N ARG A 177 -2.69 -7.21 2.94
CA ARG A 177 -1.58 -6.30 3.34
C ARG A 177 -1.93 -4.87 2.97
N ASN A 178 -1.28 -3.93 3.64
CA ASN A 178 -1.27 -2.54 3.26
C ASN A 178 0.14 -1.95 3.30
N SER A 179 0.31 -0.85 2.58
CA SER A 179 1.51 -0.01 2.61
C SER A 179 1.09 1.43 2.48
N SER A 180 1.88 2.35 3.00
CA SER A 180 1.58 3.77 2.90
C SER A 180 2.83 4.62 2.71
N VAL A 181 2.64 5.77 2.06
CA VAL A 181 3.62 6.85 1.98
C VAL A 181 2.95 8.15 2.42
N VAL A 182 3.72 9.03 3.03
CA VAL A 182 3.25 10.35 3.45
C VAL A 182 3.98 11.40 2.64
N ARG A 183 3.25 12.40 2.16
CA ARG A 183 3.79 13.63 1.58
C ARG A 183 3.21 14.83 2.30
N ARG A 184 3.94 15.91 2.31
CA ARG A 184 3.48 17.19 2.88
C ARG A 184 3.34 18.24 1.80
N TYR A 185 2.49 19.21 2.03
CA TYR A 185 2.35 20.36 1.15
C TYR A 185 1.84 21.58 1.95
N HIS A 186 2.33 22.75 1.62
CA HIS A 186 1.89 24.03 2.18
C HIS A 186 1.84 25.07 1.07
N ARG A 187 1.20 26.19 1.35
CA ARG A 187 1.16 27.37 0.43
C ARG A 187 1.59 28.65 1.13
#